data_3f8b832016a4f49644aba1c227ab599e
#
_entry.id   3f8b832016a4f49644aba1c227ab599e
#
_cell.length_a   1.000
_cell.length_b   1.000
_cell.length_c   1.000
_cell.angle_alpha   90.00
_cell.angle_beta   90.00
_cell.angle_gamma   90.00
#
_symmetry.space_group_name_H-M   'P 1'
#
loop_
_entity.id
_entity.type
_entity.pdbx_description
1 polymer ?
#
loop_
_entity_poly.entity_id
_entity_poly.type
_entity_poly.pdbx_seq_one_letter_code
_entity_poly.pdbx_strand_id
1 'polypeptide(L)'
;MDIAASEFAKDGHYELKTNGDWKSSDDLANWYQWIIDNFPVVSIEDGLGENDWDGWKYLTGRFNDRLQLVGDDLFVTNTKLLQKGIDMGAANAILIKPNQIGSLTETIDAVKLAKEHGYRCVMSHRSGETEDTSIAHLAVGLGTGQIKTVRVKSILSKIIELSRDADEIIIATDYDREGELIGMETVKAAGVDMTKVKRAKFS
;
A
#
# COMPACT_ATOMS: atom_id res chain seq x y z
N MET A 1 -2.73 5.58 4.66
CA MET A 1 -1.70 5.75 5.72
C MET A 1 -0.71 4.64 5.56
N ASP A 2 0.58 4.94 5.74
CA ASP A 2 1.63 3.94 5.90
C ASP A 2 2.16 4.08 7.33
N ILE A 3 1.99 3.04 8.13
CA ILE A 3 2.30 3.07 9.57
C ILE A 3 3.71 2.54 9.82
N ALA A 4 4.18 1.63 8.96
CA ALA A 4 5.44 0.93 9.10
C ALA A 4 5.63 0.35 10.52
N ALA A 5 4.60 -0.33 11.02
CA ALA A 5 4.54 -0.72 12.43
C ALA A 5 5.67 -1.66 12.89
N SER A 6 6.31 -2.36 11.97
CA SER A 6 7.52 -3.16 12.24
C SER A 6 8.65 -2.32 12.84
N GLU A 7 8.76 -1.02 12.49
CA GLU A 7 9.80 -0.11 12.98
C GLU A 7 9.73 0.20 14.48
N PHE A 8 8.56 -0.01 15.10
CA PHE A 8 8.34 0.21 16.52
C PHE A 8 7.71 -1.00 17.23
N ALA A 9 7.65 -2.15 16.55
CA ALA A 9 7.22 -3.40 17.13
C ALA A 9 8.37 -4.03 17.93
N LYS A 10 8.08 -4.47 19.16
CA LYS A 10 9.04 -5.18 20.01
C LYS A 10 8.32 -6.11 20.96
N ASP A 11 8.77 -7.36 21.03
CA ASP A 11 8.26 -8.37 21.98
C ASP A 11 6.72 -8.52 21.96
N GLY A 12 6.11 -8.42 20.78
CA GLY A 12 4.65 -8.53 20.60
C GLY A 12 3.85 -7.28 21.01
N HIS A 13 4.52 -6.15 21.22
CA HIS A 13 3.94 -4.86 21.54
C HIS A 13 4.51 -3.77 20.63
N TYR A 14 3.92 -2.59 20.69
CA TYR A 14 4.25 -1.43 19.85
C TYR A 14 4.63 -0.25 20.73
N GLU A 15 5.88 0.21 20.64
CA GLU A 15 6.39 1.33 21.43
C GLU A 15 6.19 2.65 20.68
N LEU A 16 5.28 3.50 21.18
CA LEU A 16 5.06 4.82 20.59
C LEU A 16 6.20 5.78 21.00
N LYS A 17 7.05 6.14 20.05
CA LYS A 17 8.24 7.00 20.29
C LYS A 17 7.91 8.39 20.87
N THR A 18 6.68 8.87 20.70
CA THR A 18 6.27 10.20 21.15
C THR A 18 6.15 10.34 22.67
N ASN A 19 5.76 9.27 23.35
CA ASN A 19 5.54 9.27 24.80
C ASN A 19 6.05 8.02 25.52
N GLY A 20 6.64 7.07 24.78
CA GLY A 20 7.16 5.80 25.34
C GLY A 20 6.06 4.82 25.76
N ASP A 21 4.80 5.06 25.40
CA ASP A 21 3.72 4.13 25.71
C ASP A 21 3.83 2.86 24.89
N TRP A 22 3.56 1.74 25.55
CA TRP A 22 3.44 0.43 24.92
C TRP A 22 1.98 0.15 24.58
N LYS A 23 1.74 -0.32 23.37
CA LYS A 23 0.42 -0.66 22.85
C LYS A 23 0.38 -2.11 22.42
N SER A 24 -0.76 -2.75 22.64
CA SER A 24 -1.08 -4.04 22.02
C SER A 24 -1.63 -3.83 20.60
N SER A 25 -1.80 -4.92 19.85
CA SER A 25 -2.47 -4.91 18.55
C SER A 25 -3.91 -4.41 18.66
N ASP A 26 -4.60 -4.74 19.76
CA ASP A 26 -5.95 -4.25 20.07
C ASP A 26 -5.97 -2.73 20.30
N ASP A 27 -4.98 -2.19 21.01
CA ASP A 27 -4.87 -0.74 21.24
C ASP A 27 -4.68 0.00 19.92
N LEU A 28 -3.81 -0.51 19.03
CA LEU A 28 -3.63 0.05 17.70
C LEU A 28 -4.90 -0.06 16.85
N ALA A 29 -5.60 -1.20 16.89
CA ALA A 29 -6.86 -1.35 16.19
C ALA A 29 -7.95 -0.39 16.70
N ASN A 30 -7.99 -0.11 18.01
CA ASN A 30 -8.88 0.89 18.59
C ASN A 30 -8.50 2.31 18.16
N TRP A 31 -7.23 2.61 18.06
CA TRP A 31 -6.75 3.88 17.51
C TRP A 31 -7.11 4.03 16.02
N TYR A 32 -6.94 2.98 15.21
CA TYR A 32 -7.38 2.98 13.80
C TYR A 32 -8.89 3.17 13.68
N GLN A 33 -9.68 2.56 14.57
CA GLN A 33 -11.13 2.81 14.61
C GLN A 33 -11.43 4.31 14.79
N TRP A 34 -10.77 4.94 15.75
CA TRP A 34 -10.94 6.37 15.98
C TRP A 34 -10.53 7.20 14.75
N ILE A 35 -9.41 6.87 14.11
CA ILE A 35 -8.95 7.54 12.90
C ILE A 35 -9.99 7.41 11.77
N ILE A 36 -10.50 6.21 11.52
CA ILE A 36 -11.46 5.94 10.45
C ILE A 36 -12.79 6.67 10.68
N ASP A 37 -13.18 6.80 11.93
CA ASP A 37 -14.44 7.47 12.29
C ASP A 37 -14.34 9.00 12.21
N ASN A 38 -13.13 9.55 12.28
CA ASN A 38 -12.91 11.00 12.27
C ASN A 38 -12.27 11.54 10.99
N PHE A 39 -11.66 10.68 10.17
CA PHE A 39 -10.94 11.07 8.96
C PHE A 39 -11.29 10.16 7.78
N PRO A 40 -11.25 10.66 6.54
CA PRO A 40 -11.61 9.88 5.34
C PRO A 40 -10.48 8.91 4.93
N VAL A 41 -10.05 8.04 5.83
CA VAL A 41 -9.04 7.01 5.57
C VAL A 41 -9.68 5.84 4.85
N VAL A 42 -9.07 5.39 3.76
CA VAL A 42 -9.54 4.27 2.92
C VAL A 42 -8.53 3.13 2.83
N SER A 43 -7.27 3.38 3.24
CA SER A 43 -6.21 2.37 3.19
C SER A 43 -5.20 2.57 4.32
N ILE A 44 -4.75 1.47 4.91
CA ILE A 44 -3.67 1.40 5.89
C ILE A 44 -2.64 0.39 5.40
N GLU A 45 -1.40 0.82 5.24
CA GLU A 45 -0.25 0.00 4.90
C GLU A 45 0.53 -0.29 6.18
N ASP A 46 0.94 -1.55 6.36
CA ASP A 46 1.71 -2.06 7.50
C ASP A 46 1.22 -1.56 8.86
N GLY A 47 -0.09 -1.68 9.06
CA GLY A 47 -0.76 -1.24 10.29
C GLY A 47 -0.35 -2.03 11.53
N LEU A 48 0.25 -3.21 11.37
CA LEU A 48 0.83 -4.03 12.42
C LEU A 48 2.17 -4.60 11.95
N GLY A 49 2.97 -5.09 12.88
CA GLY A 49 4.29 -5.66 12.61
C GLY A 49 4.21 -6.92 11.73
N GLU A 50 5.26 -7.17 10.96
CA GLU A 50 5.39 -8.27 10.00
C GLU A 50 5.25 -9.67 10.61
N ASN A 51 5.49 -9.80 11.93
CA ASN A 51 5.40 -11.06 12.65
C ASN A 51 4.09 -11.22 13.44
N ASP A 52 3.24 -10.21 13.49
CA ASP A 52 2.00 -10.20 14.27
C ASP A 52 0.82 -10.74 13.45
N TRP A 53 0.89 -11.99 13.02
CA TRP A 53 -0.10 -12.63 12.16
C TRP A 53 -1.50 -12.71 12.78
N ASP A 54 -1.58 -12.93 14.09
CA ASP A 54 -2.87 -12.98 14.80
C ASP A 54 -3.49 -11.59 14.92
N GLY A 55 -2.68 -10.57 15.17
CA GLY A 55 -3.10 -9.17 15.12
C GLY A 55 -3.59 -8.78 13.73
N TRP A 56 -2.88 -9.16 12.68
CA TRP A 56 -3.30 -8.89 11.30
C TRP A 56 -4.63 -9.57 10.96
N LYS A 57 -4.83 -10.83 11.37
CA LYS A 57 -6.12 -11.51 11.22
C LYS A 57 -7.23 -10.77 11.95
N TYR A 58 -7.00 -10.35 13.19
CA TYR A 58 -7.95 -9.58 13.97
C TYR A 58 -8.27 -8.24 13.29
N LEU A 59 -7.24 -7.50 12.88
CA LEU A 59 -7.39 -6.20 12.20
C LEU A 59 -8.21 -6.35 10.92
N THR A 60 -7.93 -7.38 10.13
CA THR A 60 -8.64 -7.67 8.89
C THR A 60 -10.10 -8.01 9.16
N GLY A 61 -10.38 -8.89 10.12
CA GLY A 61 -11.74 -9.22 10.50
C GLY A 61 -12.57 -8.01 10.95
N ARG A 62 -11.91 -7.00 11.53
CA ARG A 62 -12.57 -5.78 12.01
C ARG A 62 -12.82 -4.74 10.91
N PHE A 63 -11.94 -4.63 9.90
CA PHE A 63 -11.95 -3.50 8.98
C PHE A 63 -12.01 -3.86 7.49
N ASN A 64 -12.03 -5.14 7.14
CA ASN A 64 -12.02 -5.59 5.74
C ASN A 64 -13.08 -4.91 4.85
N ASP A 65 -14.27 -4.65 5.39
CA ASP A 65 -15.37 -4.04 4.65
C ASP A 65 -15.23 -2.52 4.49
N ARG A 66 -14.33 -1.90 5.24
CA ARG A 66 -14.17 -0.44 5.30
C ARG A 66 -12.84 0.05 4.76
N LEU A 67 -11.79 -0.77 4.83
CA LEU A 67 -10.43 -0.40 4.53
C LEU A 67 -9.75 -1.34 3.57
N GLN A 68 -8.83 -0.79 2.79
CA GLN A 68 -7.75 -1.55 2.18
C GLN A 68 -6.63 -1.69 3.21
N LEU A 69 -6.35 -2.93 3.61
CA LEU A 69 -5.27 -3.30 4.53
C LEU A 69 -4.12 -3.89 3.71
N VAL A 70 -3.07 -3.11 3.55
CA VAL A 70 -1.94 -3.45 2.67
C VAL A 70 -0.80 -4.02 3.49
N GLY A 71 -0.35 -5.23 3.14
CA GLY A 71 0.89 -5.80 3.66
C GLY A 71 2.05 -5.49 2.72
N ASP A 72 3.02 -4.71 3.20
CA ASP A 72 4.34 -4.51 2.59
C ASP A 72 5.35 -5.46 3.26
N ASP A 73 5.79 -5.13 4.46
CA ASP A 73 6.73 -5.97 5.23
C ASP A 73 6.15 -7.33 5.59
N LEU A 74 4.82 -7.40 5.76
CA LEU A 74 4.11 -8.65 6.02
C LEU A 74 4.32 -9.69 4.90
N PHE A 75 4.35 -9.25 3.65
CA PHE A 75 4.37 -10.14 2.48
C PHE A 75 5.67 -10.08 1.68
N VAL A 76 6.40 -8.98 1.72
CA VAL A 76 7.64 -8.72 0.95
C VAL A 76 7.59 -9.20 -0.51
N THR A 77 6.43 -9.06 -1.15
CA THR A 77 6.13 -9.55 -2.52
C THR A 77 6.30 -11.08 -2.67
N ASN A 78 6.32 -11.83 -1.58
CA ASN A 78 6.60 -13.26 -1.55
C ASN A 78 5.32 -14.10 -1.58
N THR A 79 5.19 -14.99 -2.56
CA THR A 79 3.98 -15.84 -2.74
C THR A 79 3.71 -16.76 -1.56
N LYS A 80 4.74 -17.23 -0.84
CA LYS A 80 4.55 -18.12 0.32
C LYS A 80 3.98 -17.36 1.51
N LEU A 81 4.48 -16.14 1.75
CA LEU A 81 3.95 -15.27 2.81
C LEU A 81 2.56 -14.78 2.46
N LEU A 82 2.31 -14.44 1.19
CA LEU A 82 0.98 -14.09 0.71
C LEU A 82 0.00 -15.26 0.90
N GLN A 83 0.37 -16.49 0.52
CA GLN A 83 -0.48 -17.67 0.74
C GLN A 83 -0.78 -17.85 2.23
N LYS A 84 0.21 -17.71 3.11
CA LYS A 84 -0.01 -17.75 4.56
C LYS A 84 -1.03 -16.69 4.99
N GLY A 85 -0.93 -15.46 4.48
CA GLY A 85 -1.89 -14.41 4.78
C GLY A 85 -3.31 -14.73 4.31
N ILE A 86 -3.43 -15.28 3.11
CA ILE A 86 -4.69 -15.75 2.55
C ILE A 86 -5.30 -16.83 3.44
N ASP A 87 -4.54 -17.84 3.80
CA ASP A 87 -5.00 -18.96 4.64
C ASP A 87 -5.43 -18.50 6.04
N MET A 88 -4.79 -17.47 6.57
CA MET A 88 -5.12 -16.89 7.88
C MET A 88 -6.21 -15.81 7.83
N GLY A 89 -6.53 -15.28 6.67
CA GLY A 89 -7.41 -14.11 6.52
C GLY A 89 -6.77 -12.82 7.03
N ALA A 90 -5.46 -12.66 6.78
CA ALA A 90 -4.66 -11.50 7.20
C ALA A 90 -4.41 -10.56 6.02
N ALA A 91 -4.74 -9.27 6.16
CA ALA A 91 -4.76 -8.25 5.12
C ALA A 91 -5.81 -8.50 4.01
N ASN A 92 -5.95 -7.59 3.07
CA ASN A 92 -6.78 -7.73 1.86
C ASN A 92 -6.13 -7.08 0.63
N ALA A 93 -4.89 -6.62 0.78
CA ALA A 93 -4.08 -6.07 -0.29
C ALA A 93 -2.59 -6.35 -0.03
N ILE A 94 -1.80 -6.35 -1.10
CA ILE A 94 -0.36 -6.54 -1.06
C ILE A 94 0.35 -5.41 -1.80
N LEU A 95 1.46 -4.93 -1.24
CA LEU A 95 2.40 -4.07 -1.95
C LEU A 95 3.33 -4.93 -2.82
N ILE A 96 3.44 -4.61 -4.08
CA ILE A 96 4.22 -5.36 -5.08
C ILE A 96 5.47 -4.57 -5.44
N LYS A 97 6.63 -5.07 -5.03
CA LYS A 97 7.95 -4.48 -5.29
C LYS A 97 8.81 -5.45 -6.11
N PRO A 98 8.90 -5.31 -7.46
CA PRO A 98 9.64 -6.26 -8.30
C PRO A 98 11.10 -6.45 -7.89
N ASN A 99 11.76 -5.38 -7.45
CA ASN A 99 13.16 -5.43 -7.02
C ASN A 99 13.34 -5.98 -5.58
N GLN A 100 12.27 -6.20 -4.83
CA GLN A 100 12.32 -6.84 -3.51
C GLN A 100 12.32 -8.36 -3.66
N ILE A 101 11.44 -8.90 -4.49
CA ILE A 101 11.40 -10.34 -4.78
C ILE A 101 12.49 -10.76 -5.77
N GLY A 102 12.90 -9.87 -6.69
CA GLY A 102 14.09 -10.02 -7.51
C GLY A 102 13.86 -10.53 -8.93
N SER A 103 12.71 -11.08 -9.26
CA SER A 103 12.40 -11.51 -10.63
C SER A 103 10.99 -11.09 -11.08
N LEU A 104 10.86 -10.86 -12.38
CA LEU A 104 9.57 -10.53 -12.98
C LEU A 104 8.58 -11.70 -12.88
N THR A 105 9.05 -12.92 -13.01
CA THR A 105 8.22 -14.12 -12.89
C THR A 105 7.57 -14.20 -11.51
N GLU A 106 8.36 -14.10 -10.44
CA GLU A 106 7.85 -14.14 -9.07
C GLU A 106 6.92 -12.95 -8.77
N THR A 107 7.23 -11.78 -9.33
CA THR A 107 6.34 -10.60 -9.26
C THR A 107 4.98 -10.89 -9.87
N ILE A 108 4.95 -11.47 -11.08
CA ILE A 108 3.72 -11.83 -11.78
C ILE A 108 2.96 -12.91 -11.01
N ASP A 109 3.65 -13.90 -10.47
CA ASP A 109 3.04 -14.96 -9.68
C ASP A 109 2.41 -14.43 -8.40
N ALA A 110 3.05 -13.48 -7.71
CA ALA A 110 2.48 -12.81 -6.55
C ALA A 110 1.20 -12.01 -6.91
N VAL A 111 1.20 -11.28 -8.02
CA VAL A 111 0.01 -10.55 -8.49
C VAL A 111 -1.12 -11.49 -8.86
N LYS A 112 -0.84 -12.59 -9.55
CA LYS A 112 -1.85 -13.60 -9.92
C LYS A 112 -2.47 -14.22 -8.67
N LEU A 113 -1.63 -14.71 -7.75
CA LEU A 113 -2.08 -15.31 -6.50
C LEU A 113 -2.97 -14.35 -5.70
N ALA A 114 -2.55 -13.08 -5.58
CA ALA A 114 -3.34 -12.04 -4.90
C ALA A 114 -4.72 -11.89 -5.52
N LYS A 115 -4.78 -11.73 -6.85
CA LYS A 115 -6.03 -11.52 -7.59
C LYS A 115 -6.97 -12.73 -7.54
N GLU A 116 -6.44 -13.94 -7.65
CA GLU A 116 -7.20 -15.19 -7.55
C GLU A 116 -7.94 -15.33 -6.22
N HIS A 117 -7.39 -14.69 -5.16
CA HIS A 117 -7.97 -14.72 -3.81
C HIS A 117 -8.63 -13.39 -3.39
N GLY A 118 -8.87 -12.47 -4.35
CA GLY A 118 -9.58 -11.22 -4.08
C GLY A 118 -8.76 -10.14 -3.39
N TYR A 119 -7.44 -10.32 -3.26
CA TYR A 119 -6.54 -9.28 -2.75
C TYR A 119 -6.30 -8.21 -3.80
N ARG A 120 -6.25 -6.96 -3.37
CA ARG A 120 -5.81 -5.85 -4.21
C ARG A 120 -4.29 -5.81 -4.30
N CYS A 121 -3.78 -5.28 -5.40
CA CYS A 121 -2.34 -5.13 -5.61
C CYS A 121 -2.00 -3.65 -5.76
N VAL A 122 -0.96 -3.19 -5.07
CA VAL A 122 -0.39 -1.86 -5.22
C VAL A 122 1.02 -2.03 -5.78
N MET A 123 1.24 -1.68 -7.06
CA MET A 123 2.59 -1.70 -7.63
C MET A 123 3.42 -0.58 -7.01
N SER A 124 4.64 -0.87 -6.56
CA SER A 124 5.44 0.10 -5.82
C SER A 124 6.90 0.11 -6.26
N HIS A 125 7.50 1.29 -6.15
CA HIS A 125 8.94 1.48 -6.14
C HIS A 125 9.52 1.22 -4.74
N ARG A 126 10.85 1.40 -4.59
CA ARG A 126 11.54 1.46 -3.29
C ARG A 126 12.32 2.76 -3.17
N SER A 127 12.76 3.09 -1.95
CA SER A 127 13.68 4.21 -1.71
C SER A 127 14.95 4.06 -2.56
N GLY A 128 15.41 5.13 -3.22
CA GLY A 128 16.60 5.09 -4.07
C GLY A 128 16.38 4.41 -5.44
N GLU A 129 15.14 4.27 -5.87
CA GLU A 129 14.79 3.75 -7.20
C GLU A 129 15.39 4.62 -8.32
N THR A 130 15.64 3.97 -9.47
CA THR A 130 16.15 4.62 -10.68
C THR A 130 15.01 5.29 -11.47
N GLU A 131 15.37 5.95 -12.59
CA GLU A 131 14.39 6.51 -13.54
C GLU A 131 13.68 5.44 -14.40
N ASP A 132 13.85 4.16 -14.10
CA ASP A 132 13.22 3.06 -14.82
C ASP A 132 11.69 3.09 -14.69
N THR A 133 10.98 2.94 -15.80
CA THR A 133 9.53 3.05 -15.88
C THR A 133 8.81 1.68 -15.86
N SER A 134 9.54 0.59 -15.68
CA SER A 134 8.99 -0.77 -15.74
C SER A 134 7.81 -1.00 -14.80
N ILE A 135 7.83 -0.39 -13.60
CA ILE A 135 6.71 -0.51 -12.65
C ILE A 135 5.40 0.07 -13.20
N ALA A 136 5.46 1.12 -14.02
CA ALA A 136 4.27 1.70 -14.65
C ALA A 136 3.69 0.74 -15.70
N HIS A 137 4.54 0.13 -16.53
CA HIS A 137 4.12 -0.89 -17.49
C HIS A 137 3.55 -2.12 -16.79
N LEU A 138 4.17 -2.57 -15.70
CA LEU A 138 3.69 -3.69 -14.91
C LEU A 138 2.35 -3.40 -14.25
N ALA A 139 2.17 -2.20 -13.70
CA ALA A 139 0.93 -1.81 -13.07
C ALA A 139 -0.26 -1.90 -14.05
N VAL A 140 -0.07 -1.41 -15.28
CA VAL A 140 -1.09 -1.47 -16.32
C VAL A 140 -1.20 -2.88 -16.92
N GLY A 141 -0.09 -3.48 -17.31
CA GLY A 141 -0.07 -4.80 -17.96
C GLY A 141 -0.63 -5.93 -17.07
N LEU A 142 -0.42 -5.83 -15.77
CA LEU A 142 -0.98 -6.76 -14.79
C LEU A 142 -2.33 -6.30 -14.21
N GLY A 143 -2.79 -5.10 -14.56
CA GLY A 143 -4.05 -4.54 -14.08
C GLY A 143 -4.09 -4.43 -12.55
N THR A 144 -3.03 -3.93 -11.91
CA THR A 144 -3.01 -3.78 -10.43
C THR A 144 -3.96 -2.70 -9.95
N GLY A 145 -4.27 -1.71 -10.81
CA GLY A 145 -5.19 -0.62 -10.52
C GLY A 145 -4.61 0.47 -9.62
N GLN A 146 -3.47 0.21 -8.99
CA GLN A 146 -2.83 1.11 -8.04
C GLN A 146 -1.32 1.11 -8.23
N ILE A 147 -0.69 2.28 -8.06
CA ILE A 147 0.76 2.45 -8.09
C ILE A 147 1.20 3.45 -7.01
N LYS A 148 2.27 3.10 -6.28
CA LYS A 148 2.95 3.96 -5.30
C LYS A 148 4.34 4.28 -5.85
N THR A 149 4.63 5.55 -6.13
CA THR A 149 5.91 5.97 -6.73
C THR A 149 6.32 7.35 -6.28
N VAL A 150 7.63 7.61 -6.27
CA VAL A 150 8.17 8.97 -6.09
C VAL A 150 8.18 9.74 -7.41
N ARG A 151 8.37 11.04 -7.30
CA ARG A 151 8.45 11.97 -8.42
C ARG A 151 9.72 11.79 -9.24
N VAL A 152 9.69 10.86 -10.20
CA VAL A 152 10.70 10.78 -11.25
C VAL A 152 10.06 11.23 -12.56
N LYS A 153 10.66 12.18 -13.28
CA LYS A 153 10.07 12.78 -14.49
C LYS A 153 9.63 11.75 -15.53
N SER A 154 10.44 10.72 -15.74
CA SER A 154 10.16 9.64 -16.68
C SER A 154 8.97 8.78 -16.27
N ILE A 155 8.87 8.44 -14.99
CA ILE A 155 7.72 7.69 -14.42
C ILE A 155 6.45 8.54 -14.55
N LEU A 156 6.54 9.83 -14.24
CA LEU A 156 5.42 10.75 -14.38
C LEU A 156 4.89 10.80 -15.82
N SER A 157 5.79 10.96 -16.80
CA SER A 157 5.42 10.99 -18.22
C SER A 157 4.74 9.68 -18.64
N LYS A 158 5.18 8.55 -18.12
CA LYS A 158 4.60 7.25 -18.44
C LYS A 158 3.24 7.03 -17.75
N ILE A 159 3.09 7.48 -16.52
CA ILE A 159 1.78 7.49 -15.83
C ILE A 159 0.78 8.33 -16.63
N ILE A 160 1.19 9.51 -17.12
CA ILE A 160 0.35 10.38 -17.96
C ILE A 160 -0.13 9.64 -19.21
N GLU A 161 0.78 8.99 -19.92
CA GLU A 161 0.45 8.23 -21.12
C GLU A 161 -0.58 7.13 -20.83
N LEU A 162 -0.34 6.36 -19.78
CA LEU A 162 -1.17 5.22 -19.40
C LEU A 162 -2.51 5.63 -18.77
N SER A 163 -2.56 6.79 -18.13
CA SER A 163 -3.80 7.29 -17.49
C SER A 163 -4.87 7.72 -18.48
N ARG A 164 -4.52 7.92 -19.76
CA ARG A 164 -5.48 8.31 -20.81
C ARG A 164 -6.56 7.26 -20.99
N ASP A 165 -6.20 6.00 -20.89
CA ASP A 165 -7.09 4.85 -21.10
C ASP A 165 -7.65 4.27 -19.78
N ALA A 166 -7.32 4.87 -18.63
CA ALA A 166 -7.80 4.41 -17.33
C ALA A 166 -9.19 4.98 -17.01
N ASP A 167 -10.06 4.14 -16.46
CA ASP A 167 -11.38 4.56 -15.98
C ASP A 167 -11.29 5.29 -14.63
N GLU A 168 -10.35 4.90 -13.78
CA GLU A 168 -10.12 5.48 -12.46
C GLU A 168 -8.61 5.49 -12.13
N ILE A 169 -8.14 6.57 -11.50
CA ILE A 169 -6.76 6.73 -11.03
C ILE A 169 -6.79 7.04 -9.55
N ILE A 170 -6.15 6.16 -8.76
CA ILE A 170 -6.01 6.36 -7.32
C ILE A 170 -4.58 6.78 -7.02
N ILE A 171 -4.40 7.98 -6.49
CA ILE A 171 -3.11 8.51 -6.05
C ILE A 171 -2.97 8.28 -4.55
N ALA A 172 -2.00 7.44 -4.19
CA ALA A 172 -1.60 7.19 -2.82
C ALA A 172 -0.16 7.72 -2.63
N THR A 173 -0.01 8.81 -1.92
CA THR A 173 1.28 9.41 -1.55
C THR A 173 1.34 9.60 -0.04
N ASP A 174 2.55 9.70 0.52
CA ASP A 174 2.73 9.95 1.94
C ASP A 174 1.99 11.22 2.38
N TYR A 175 1.51 11.24 3.63
CA TYR A 175 0.68 12.33 4.15
C TYR A 175 1.50 13.47 4.75
N ASP A 176 2.67 13.66 4.27
CA ASP A 176 3.42 14.86 4.57
C ASP A 176 3.17 15.95 3.51
N ARG A 177 3.74 17.11 3.75
CA ARG A 177 3.61 18.27 2.86
C ARG A 177 4.22 18.01 1.48
N GLU A 178 5.23 17.15 1.41
CA GLU A 178 5.87 16.71 0.16
C GLU A 178 4.98 15.72 -0.60
N GLY A 179 4.43 14.72 0.05
CA GLY A 179 3.53 13.74 -0.56
C GLY A 179 2.27 14.40 -1.11
N GLU A 180 1.71 15.40 -0.39
CA GLU A 180 0.57 16.18 -0.89
C GLU A 180 0.92 16.97 -2.16
N LEU A 181 2.05 17.63 -2.16
CA LEU A 181 2.55 18.40 -3.30
C LEU A 181 2.83 17.48 -4.49
N ILE A 182 3.50 16.33 -4.26
CA ILE A 182 3.80 15.32 -5.28
C ILE A 182 2.51 14.79 -5.91
N GLY A 183 1.52 14.40 -5.11
CA GLY A 183 0.24 13.90 -5.62
C GLY A 183 -0.48 14.93 -6.48
N MET A 184 -0.60 16.16 -6.01
CA MET A 184 -1.28 17.25 -6.73
C MET A 184 -0.54 17.70 -7.99
N GLU A 185 0.79 17.78 -7.94
CA GLU A 185 1.58 18.12 -9.13
C GLU A 185 1.59 17.00 -10.17
N THR A 186 1.58 15.74 -9.72
CA THR A 186 1.48 14.58 -10.62
C THR A 186 0.18 14.64 -11.41
N VAL A 187 -0.95 14.89 -10.76
CA VAL A 187 -2.27 15.00 -11.41
C VAL A 187 -2.32 16.20 -12.34
N LYS A 188 -1.83 17.37 -11.90
CA LYS A 188 -1.76 18.58 -12.73
C LYS A 188 -0.86 18.41 -13.96
N ALA A 189 0.32 17.81 -13.76
CA ALA A 189 1.26 17.54 -14.84
C ALA A 189 0.74 16.48 -15.83
N ALA A 190 -0.08 15.57 -15.33
CA ALA A 190 -0.69 14.51 -16.13
C ALA A 190 -1.82 15.04 -17.05
N GLY A 191 -2.35 16.24 -16.83
CA GLY A 191 -3.47 16.73 -17.59
C GLY A 191 -4.68 15.78 -17.56
N VAL A 192 -4.78 14.99 -16.50
CA VAL A 192 -5.83 13.98 -16.33
C VAL A 192 -7.14 14.68 -15.98
N ASP A 193 -8.23 14.14 -16.49
CA ASP A 193 -9.57 14.56 -16.08
C ASP A 193 -9.71 14.32 -14.56
N MET A 194 -9.79 15.41 -13.80
CA MET A 194 -9.88 15.38 -12.35
C MET A 194 -11.09 14.60 -11.83
N THR A 195 -12.10 14.38 -12.65
CA THR A 195 -13.25 13.56 -12.28
C THR A 195 -12.94 12.08 -12.17
N LYS A 196 -11.85 11.64 -12.81
CA LYS A 196 -11.34 10.26 -12.76
C LYS A 196 -10.36 10.03 -11.61
N VAL A 197 -9.90 11.10 -10.94
CA VAL A 197 -8.86 11.03 -9.93
C VAL A 197 -9.47 10.92 -8.55
N LYS A 198 -9.17 9.83 -7.87
CA LYS A 198 -9.44 9.67 -6.44
C LYS A 198 -8.14 9.75 -5.67
N ARG A 199 -8.15 10.46 -4.56
CA ARG A 199 -7.02 10.54 -3.66
C ARG A 199 -7.32 9.73 -2.40
N ALA A 200 -6.45 8.78 -2.11
CA ALA A 200 -6.34 8.28 -0.77
C ALA A 200 -5.61 9.34 0.06
N LYS A 201 -6.31 10.00 0.98
CA LYS A 201 -5.69 10.88 1.97
C LYS A 201 -5.24 10.02 3.12
N PHE A 202 -3.95 10.07 3.39
CA PHE A 202 -3.33 9.47 4.55
C PHE A 202 -2.97 10.60 5.53
N SER A 203 -3.35 10.50 6.76
CA SER A 203 -2.93 11.40 7.83
C SER A 203 -1.88 10.72 8.70
#